data_f018ff41f2c358726bcc499acb93c5a0
#
_entry.id   f018ff41f2c358726bcc499acb93c5a0
#
_cell.length_a   1.000
_cell.length_b   1.000
_cell.length_c   1.000
_cell.angle_alpha   90.00
_cell.angle_beta   90.00
_cell.angle_gamma   90.00
#
_symmetry.space_group_name_H-M   'P 1'
#
loop_
_entity.id
_entity.type
_entity.pdbx_description
1 polymer ?
#
loop_
_entity_poly.entity_id
_entity_poly.type
_entity_poly.pdbx_seq_one_letter_code
_entity_poly.pdbx_strand_id
1 'polypeptide(L)' 'MPIGSLVPLKDNPRRGDVDAIAASYREFGQVKPIVVTENGDGRYLIIAGNHQYEAAKRLGWDSIACTVLDADKK' A
#
# COMPACT_ATOMS: atom_id res chain seq x y z
N MET A 1 3.76 4.30 7.72
CA MET A 1 2.66 3.49 8.29
C MET A 1 3.03 2.03 8.27
N PRO A 2 2.82 1.32 9.34
CA PRO A 2 3.18 -0.11 9.38
C PRO A 2 2.36 -0.91 8.38
N ILE A 3 3.03 -1.81 7.70
CA ILE A 3 2.36 -2.64 6.69
C ILE A 3 1.26 -3.48 7.33
N GLY A 4 1.46 -3.92 8.56
CA GLY A 4 0.47 -4.74 9.24
C GLY A 4 -0.83 -4.02 9.57
N SER A 5 -0.82 -2.68 9.50
CA SER A 5 -2.03 -1.90 9.76
C SER A 5 -2.88 -1.68 8.51
N LEU A 6 -2.44 -2.17 7.37
CA LEU A 6 -3.11 -1.92 6.11
C LEU A 6 -3.95 -3.11 5.71
N VAL A 7 -5.12 -2.82 5.15
CA VAL A 7 -6.03 -3.84 4.65
C VAL A 7 -6.18 -3.61 3.15
N PRO A 8 -5.73 -4.54 2.32
CA PRO A 8 -5.88 -4.35 0.88
C PRO A 8 -7.32 -4.57 0.45
N LEU A 9 -7.67 -3.91 -0.64
CA LEU A 9 -8.94 -4.21 -1.27
C LEU A 9 -8.89 -5.62 -1.81
N LYS A 10 -10.08 -6.13 -2.09
CA LYS A 10 -10.26 -7.51 -2.42
C LYS A 10 -9.55 -7.97 -3.67
N ASP A 11 -9.28 -7.10 -4.60
CA ASP A 11 -8.68 -7.46 -5.86
C ASP A 11 -7.30 -8.03 -5.69
N ASN A 12 -7.01 -9.06 -6.47
CA ASN A 12 -5.69 -9.66 -6.46
C ASN A 12 -4.83 -8.99 -7.52
N PRO A 13 -3.74 -8.35 -7.14
CA PRO A 13 -2.86 -7.73 -8.12
C PRO A 13 -2.22 -8.79 -8.99
N ARG A 14 -1.94 -8.43 -10.23
CA ARG A 14 -1.24 -9.31 -11.13
C ARG A 14 0.20 -9.46 -10.67
N ARG A 15 0.69 -10.70 -10.72
CA ARG A 15 2.02 -10.97 -10.25
C ARG A 15 3.08 -10.17 -11.03
N GLY A 16 2.91 -10.07 -12.34
CA GLY A 16 3.87 -9.34 -13.14
C GLY A 16 3.96 -7.88 -12.78
N ASP A 17 2.81 -7.27 -12.49
CA ASP A 17 2.80 -5.87 -12.07
C ASP A 17 3.49 -5.68 -10.73
N VAL A 18 3.25 -6.61 -9.81
CA VAL A 18 3.90 -6.55 -8.51
C VAL A 18 5.40 -6.72 -8.64
N ASP A 19 5.85 -7.63 -9.51
CA ASP A 19 7.27 -7.84 -9.71
C ASP A 19 7.95 -6.60 -10.25
N ALA A 20 7.30 -5.92 -11.20
CA ALA A 20 7.86 -4.70 -11.77
C ALA A 20 7.98 -3.61 -10.72
N ILE A 21 6.95 -3.45 -9.89
CA ILE A 21 6.97 -2.44 -8.84
C ILE A 21 8.00 -2.80 -7.79
N ALA A 22 8.11 -4.07 -7.44
CA ALA A 22 9.10 -4.50 -6.45
C ALA A 22 10.51 -4.20 -6.93
N ALA A 23 10.77 -4.43 -8.21
CA ALA A 23 12.09 -4.13 -8.76
C ALA A 23 12.38 -2.63 -8.67
N SER A 24 11.40 -1.81 -8.98
CA SER A 24 11.54 -0.36 -8.89
C SER A 24 11.76 0.08 -7.45
N TYR A 25 11.00 -0.48 -6.52
CA TYR A 25 11.12 -0.14 -5.11
C TYR A 25 12.48 -0.53 -4.56
N ARG A 26 13.00 -1.66 -5.00
CA ARG A 26 14.30 -2.11 -4.54
C ARG A 26 15.38 -1.15 -4.97
N GLU A 27 15.24 -0.58 -6.17
CA GLU A 27 16.27 0.29 -6.71
C GLU A 27 16.12 1.73 -6.25
N PHE A 28 14.89 2.24 -6.23
CA PHE A 28 14.66 3.66 -5.98
C PHE A 28 13.91 3.94 -4.69
N GLY A 29 13.37 2.92 -4.06
CA GLY A 29 12.49 3.13 -2.93
C GLY A 29 11.11 3.54 -3.38
N GLN A 30 10.29 3.91 -2.42
CA GLN A 30 8.92 4.31 -2.73
C GLN A 30 8.89 5.73 -3.25
N VAL A 31 8.38 5.91 -4.47
CA VAL A 31 8.35 7.21 -5.11
C VAL A 31 7.11 7.99 -4.71
N LYS A 32 5.95 7.33 -4.70
CA LYS A 32 4.69 7.96 -4.36
C LYS A 32 4.02 7.22 -3.24
N PRO A 33 3.34 7.92 -2.32
CA PRO A 33 2.61 7.22 -1.26
C PRO A 33 1.38 6.55 -1.82
N ILE A 34 0.99 5.45 -1.19
CA ILE A 34 -0.30 4.84 -1.50
C ILE A 34 -1.39 5.61 -0.78
N VAL A 35 -2.63 5.43 -1.20
CA VAL A 35 -3.76 6.16 -0.64
C VAL A 35 -4.59 5.21 0.18
N VAL A 36 -4.86 5.58 1.43
CA VAL A 36 -5.62 4.74 2.35
C VAL A 36 -6.68 5.59 3.03
N THR A 37 -7.66 4.92 3.64
CA THR A 37 -8.64 5.59 4.47
C THR A 37 -8.82 4.78 5.74
N GLU A 38 -9.22 5.47 6.80
CA GLU A 38 -9.40 4.81 8.08
C GLU A 38 -10.53 3.80 8.00
N ASN A 39 -10.30 2.61 8.54
CA ASN A 39 -11.27 1.54 8.46
C ASN A 39 -12.13 1.40 9.72
N GLY A 40 -11.88 2.22 10.73
CA GLY A 40 -12.70 2.26 11.92
C GLY A 40 -12.28 1.34 13.04
N ASP A 41 -11.28 0.50 12.83
CA ASP A 41 -10.84 -0.45 13.84
C ASP A 41 -9.33 -0.35 14.10
N GLY A 42 -8.75 0.80 13.84
CA GLY A 42 -7.32 0.99 13.99
C GLY A 42 -6.53 0.58 12.77
N ARG A 43 -7.20 0.14 11.74
CA ARG A 43 -6.56 -0.25 10.50
C ARG A 43 -6.92 0.73 9.40
N TYR A 44 -6.24 0.61 8.27
CA TYR A 44 -6.45 1.50 7.15
C TYR A 44 -6.70 0.68 5.90
N LEU A 45 -7.75 1.04 5.19
CA LEU A 45 -8.11 0.36 3.95
C LEU A 45 -7.37 1.01 2.79
N ILE A 46 -6.75 0.21 1.95
CA ILE A 46 -6.02 0.71 0.80
C ILE A 46 -7.00 1.04 -0.30
N ILE A 47 -7.05 2.31 -0.68
CA ILE A 47 -7.92 2.76 -1.77
C ILE A 47 -7.19 2.66 -3.09
N ALA A 48 -5.94 3.10 -3.11
CA ALA A 48 -5.11 3.04 -4.30
C ALA A 48 -3.72 2.61 -3.89
N GLY A 49 -3.14 1.67 -4.61
CA GLY A 49 -1.78 1.21 -4.33
C GLY A 49 -1.71 -0.23 -3.85
N ASN A 50 -2.69 -1.06 -4.21
CA ASN A 50 -2.64 -2.47 -3.83
C ASN A 50 -1.41 -3.17 -4.38
N HIS A 51 -1.01 -2.85 -5.60
CA HIS A 51 0.18 -3.43 -6.19
C HIS A 51 1.42 -2.99 -5.43
N GLN A 52 1.47 -1.72 -5.05
CA GLN A 52 2.58 -1.18 -4.30
C GLN A 52 2.68 -1.82 -2.92
N TYR A 53 1.54 -2.02 -2.27
CA TYR A 53 1.49 -2.69 -0.99
C TYR A 53 2.05 -4.10 -1.10
N GLU A 54 1.64 -4.84 -2.12
CA GLU A 54 2.13 -6.20 -2.30
C GLU A 54 3.62 -6.22 -2.59
N ALA A 55 4.09 -5.25 -3.36
CA ALA A 55 5.52 -5.16 -3.66
C ALA A 55 6.33 -4.92 -2.40
N ALA A 56 5.86 -4.02 -1.54
CA ALA A 56 6.54 -3.74 -0.29
C ALA A 56 6.57 -4.96 0.61
N LYS A 57 5.47 -5.69 0.67
CA LYS A 57 5.43 -6.93 1.44
C LYS A 57 6.43 -7.94 0.91
N ARG A 58 6.50 -8.05 -0.40
CA ARG A 58 7.41 -9.01 -1.02
C ARG A 58 8.87 -8.67 -0.71
N LEU A 59 9.16 -7.38 -0.60
CA LEU A 59 10.52 -6.94 -0.27
C LEU A 59 10.83 -7.01 1.22
N GLY A 60 9.84 -7.33 2.03
CA GLY A 60 10.03 -7.44 3.46
C GLY A 60 10.05 -6.10 4.19
N TRP A 61 9.43 -5.07 3.62
CA TRP A 61 9.38 -3.78 4.27
C TRP A 61 8.46 -3.83 5.48
N ASP A 62 8.84 -3.13 6.53
CA ASP A 62 8.03 -3.04 7.73
C ASP A 62 6.96 -1.97 7.61
N SER A 63 7.20 -0.96 6.80
CA SER A 63 6.28 0.16 6.68
C SER A 63 6.32 0.69 5.26
N ILE A 64 5.32 1.49 4.93
CA ILE A 64 5.18 2.07 3.60
C ILE A 64 4.54 3.45 3.77
N ALA A 65 4.94 4.39 2.93
CA ALA A 65 4.39 5.74 2.99
C ALA A 65 2.97 5.76 2.48
N CYS A 66 2.10 6.44 3.20
CA CYS A 66 0.67 6.47 2.89
C CYS A 66 0.13 7.89 2.99
N THR A 67 -0.83 8.20 2.13
CA THR A 67 -1.65 9.39 2.27
C THR A 67 -3.01 8.95 2.78
N VAL A 68 -3.46 9.52 3.88
CA VAL A 68 -4.73 9.14 4.47
C VAL A 68 -5.81 10.06 3.93
N LEU A 69 -6.81 9.47 3.28
CA LEU A 69 -7.96 10.21 2.82
C LEU A 69 -9.03 10.14 3.89
N ASP A 70 -9.53 11.30 4.23
CA ASP A 70 -10.56 11.41 5.24
C ASP A 70 -11.91 11.55 4.55
N ALA A 71 -12.42 10.43 4.12
CA ALA A 71 -13.60 10.43 3.24
C ALA A 71 -14.83 10.99 3.91
N ASP A 72 -14.87 10.98 5.23
CA ASP A 72 -16.02 11.50 5.95
C ASP A 72 -16.00 12.99 6.12
N LYS A 73 -14.90 13.63 5.80
CA LYS A 73 -14.81 15.05 5.96
C LYS A 73 -15.51 15.78 4.86
N LYS A 74 -16.13 16.81 5.21
CA LYS A 74 -16.76 17.65 4.22
C LYS A 74 -16.08 18.95 4.08
#